data_775ade3c96098f316bbb54aec6fdd1a7
#
_entry.id   775ade3c96098f316bbb54aec6fdd1a7
#
_cell.length_a   1.000
_cell.length_b   1.000
_cell.length_c   1.000
_cell.angle_alpha   90.00
_cell.angle_beta   90.00
_cell.angle_gamma   90.00
#
_symmetry.space_group_name_H-M   'P 1'
#
loop_
_entity.id
_entity.type
_entity.pdbx_description
1 polymer ?
#
loop_
_entity_poly.entity_id
_entity_poly.type
_entity_poly.pdbx_seq_one_letter_code
_entity_poly.pdbx_strand_id
1 'polypeptide(L)'
;MILSAGVSVMILISCYSTPQIVSKPEISTEASKETPADQRDFHPTLNGKRLVKGISYGCYREGQAPHVKGPSEAEILEDLTIISQYWNLIRVYGSDDDSERVLKVIKDNDIPVKLMLGIWLANETADTARKILNQAEVTRSIQLANDFPDEVVGINVGNESQVYWSAHKMESKNLIKYIRQVRAHTSVPIATADDYNFWNKPEAQQIAAELDYFVLHAYATWNGQVLEHAVQWTDSVYQDIAARYPDMNIVLGEMGWPTEYNPDNKGPGAEGTLFKGEISLEAQEEFLVGINQWIDKRQVTTFLFEAFDEPWKGGGEHTPPNVAEKHWGVFYENRTPKPSFKNYLISATQEPK
;
A
#
# COMPACT_ATOMS: atom_id res chain seq x y z
N MET A 1 24.22 -14.83 -34.53
CA MET A 1 23.40 -16.03 -34.76
C MET A 1 22.17 -15.87 -33.91
N ILE A 2 21.08 -15.38 -34.52
CA ILE A 2 19.86 -14.91 -33.86
C ILE A 2 18.86 -16.06 -33.87
N LEU A 3 18.39 -16.49 -32.70
CA LEU A 3 17.28 -17.45 -32.62
C LEU A 3 16.04 -16.69 -32.16
N SER A 4 15.10 -16.54 -33.09
CA SER A 4 13.75 -16.05 -32.84
C SER A 4 12.87 -17.20 -32.38
N ALA A 5 12.22 -17.06 -31.23
CA ALA A 5 11.16 -17.96 -30.81
C ALA A 5 9.80 -17.34 -31.18
N GLY A 6 9.11 -17.97 -32.14
CA GLY A 6 7.77 -17.60 -32.53
C GLY A 6 6.72 -18.12 -31.56
N VAL A 7 5.76 -17.27 -31.21
CA VAL A 7 4.57 -17.62 -30.45
C VAL A 7 3.46 -18.01 -31.42
N SER A 8 3.04 -19.28 -31.39
CA SER A 8 1.86 -19.78 -32.13
C SER A 8 0.58 -19.45 -31.36
N VAL A 9 -0.29 -18.68 -31.98
CA VAL A 9 -1.66 -18.44 -31.54
C VAL A 9 -2.55 -19.58 -32.02
N MET A 10 -3.09 -20.40 -31.13
CA MET A 10 -4.13 -21.38 -31.44
C MET A 10 -5.51 -20.73 -31.24
N ILE A 11 -6.24 -20.59 -32.35
CA ILE A 11 -7.66 -20.20 -32.31
C ILE A 11 -8.48 -21.45 -32.13
N LEU A 12 -9.18 -21.58 -31.02
CA LEU A 12 -10.16 -22.63 -30.77
C LEU A 12 -11.56 -22.10 -31.08
N ILE A 13 -12.18 -22.70 -32.10
CA ILE A 13 -13.58 -22.49 -32.47
C ILE A 13 -14.45 -23.31 -31.49
N SER A 14 -15.30 -22.62 -30.71
CA SER A 14 -16.24 -23.25 -29.79
C SER A 14 -17.57 -23.56 -30.46
N CYS A 15 -17.94 -24.83 -30.50
CA CYS A 15 -19.29 -25.28 -30.86
C CYS A 15 -20.25 -25.09 -29.69
N TYR A 16 -21.34 -24.42 -29.95
CA TYR A 16 -22.47 -24.28 -28.99
C TYR A 16 -23.19 -25.61 -28.83
N SER A 17 -23.27 -26.10 -27.60
CA SER A 17 -24.24 -27.13 -27.18
C SER A 17 -25.12 -26.59 -26.05
N THR A 18 -26.41 -26.85 -26.19
CA THR A 18 -27.51 -26.44 -25.33
C THR A 18 -27.32 -26.90 -23.87
N PRO A 19 -27.64 -26.09 -22.85
CA PRO A 19 -27.46 -26.50 -21.46
C PRO A 19 -28.58 -27.44 -20.99
N GLN A 20 -28.17 -28.59 -20.48
CA GLN A 20 -29.04 -29.44 -19.64
C GLN A 20 -29.10 -28.82 -18.22
N ILE A 21 -30.33 -28.70 -17.71
CA ILE A 21 -30.62 -28.30 -16.33
C ILE A 21 -30.18 -29.42 -15.38
N VAL A 22 -29.06 -29.28 -14.74
CA VAL A 22 -28.63 -30.14 -13.62
C VAL A 22 -29.02 -29.41 -12.32
N SER A 23 -29.81 -30.09 -11.50
CA SER A 23 -30.24 -29.64 -10.16
C SER A 23 -29.00 -29.26 -9.31
N LYS A 24 -29.03 -28.05 -8.71
CA LYS A 24 -28.06 -27.60 -7.72
C LYS A 24 -27.96 -28.60 -6.56
N PRO A 25 -26.75 -29.00 -6.14
CA PRO A 25 -26.58 -29.51 -4.79
C PRO A 25 -26.73 -28.33 -3.81
N GLU A 26 -27.56 -28.50 -2.81
CA GLU A 26 -27.60 -27.63 -1.63
C GLU A 26 -26.24 -27.71 -0.93
N ILE A 27 -25.44 -26.67 -1.10
CA ILE A 27 -24.23 -26.47 -0.29
C ILE A 27 -24.73 -25.92 1.04
N SER A 28 -24.64 -26.75 2.08
CA SER A 28 -24.82 -26.33 3.46
C SER A 28 -23.74 -25.29 3.80
N THR A 29 -24.11 -24.01 3.80
CA THR A 29 -23.28 -22.88 4.24
C THR A 29 -23.37 -22.76 5.76
N GLU A 30 -22.66 -23.59 6.47
CA GLU A 30 -22.19 -23.31 7.83
C GLU A 30 -20.69 -23.59 7.86
N ALA A 31 -19.89 -22.71 7.21
CA ALA A 31 -18.52 -22.52 7.63
C ALA A 31 -18.59 -21.65 8.89
N SER A 32 -18.37 -22.26 10.04
CA SER A 32 -18.14 -21.56 11.30
C SER A 32 -17.06 -20.51 11.07
N LYS A 33 -17.43 -19.23 11.22
CA LYS A 33 -16.49 -18.09 11.27
C LYS A 33 -15.67 -18.24 12.55
N GLU A 34 -14.56 -18.95 12.50
CA GLU A 34 -13.54 -18.85 13.53
C GLU A 34 -12.79 -17.55 13.27
N THR A 35 -13.26 -16.47 13.89
CA THR A 35 -12.43 -15.29 14.15
C THR A 35 -11.23 -15.76 14.97
N PRO A 36 -9.98 -15.32 14.70
CA PRO A 36 -8.85 -15.64 15.56
C PRO A 36 -9.21 -15.32 17.00
N ALA A 37 -8.99 -16.24 17.93
CA ALA A 37 -9.41 -16.14 19.33
C ALA A 37 -8.82 -14.91 20.07
N ASP A 38 -7.91 -14.14 19.41
CA ASP A 38 -7.18 -12.97 19.90
C ASP A 38 -7.10 -11.86 18.84
N GLN A 39 -8.20 -11.50 18.18
CA GLN A 39 -8.22 -10.38 17.24
C GLN A 39 -7.92 -9.07 17.99
N ARG A 40 -6.88 -8.35 17.53
CA ARG A 40 -6.41 -7.08 18.11
C ARG A 40 -7.02 -5.91 17.37
N ASP A 41 -7.42 -4.91 18.12
CA ASP A 41 -8.08 -3.74 17.53
C ASP A 41 -7.05 -2.75 16.94
N PHE A 42 -7.23 -2.37 15.69
CA PHE A 42 -6.38 -1.37 15.03
C PHE A 42 -7.05 0.00 15.10
N HIS A 43 -6.69 0.75 16.13
CA HIS A 43 -7.14 2.13 16.34
C HIS A 43 -5.95 3.03 16.70
N PRO A 44 -5.15 3.45 15.70
CA PRO A 44 -4.01 4.31 15.97
C PRO A 44 -4.46 5.63 16.58
N THR A 45 -3.84 6.02 17.70
CA THR A 45 -4.12 7.25 18.40
C THR A 45 -2.86 8.00 18.76
N LEU A 46 -2.97 9.33 18.83
CA LEU A 46 -1.95 10.20 19.40
C LEU A 46 -2.63 11.21 20.32
N ASN A 47 -2.17 11.31 21.56
CA ASN A 47 -2.76 12.20 22.58
C ASN A 47 -4.30 12.02 22.71
N GLY A 48 -4.78 10.77 22.65
CA GLY A 48 -6.20 10.44 22.74
C GLY A 48 -7.04 10.72 21.48
N LYS A 49 -6.45 11.26 20.42
CA LYS A 49 -7.14 11.48 19.14
C LYS A 49 -6.87 10.33 18.18
N ARG A 50 -7.92 9.80 17.54
CA ARG A 50 -7.80 8.80 16.49
C ARG A 50 -7.10 9.38 15.26
N LEU A 51 -6.18 8.62 14.70
CA LEU A 51 -5.46 8.96 13.48
C LEU A 51 -6.12 8.27 12.28
N VAL A 52 -6.78 9.05 11.45
CA VAL A 52 -7.43 8.55 10.21
C VAL A 52 -6.71 9.02 8.95
N LYS A 53 -5.88 10.06 9.04
CA LYS A 53 -5.06 10.58 7.94
C LYS A 53 -3.61 10.19 8.15
N GLY A 54 -3.11 9.37 7.26
CA GLY A 54 -1.72 8.94 7.21
C GLY A 54 -1.11 9.18 5.84
N ILE A 55 0.18 8.94 5.73
CA ILE A 55 0.91 9.07 4.48
C ILE A 55 1.96 7.95 4.37
N SER A 56 2.12 7.39 3.16
CA SER A 56 3.22 6.49 2.86
C SER A 56 4.54 7.26 2.82
N TYR A 57 5.56 6.69 3.45
CA TYR A 57 6.86 7.33 3.58
C TYR A 57 7.97 6.42 3.08
N GLY A 58 8.56 6.77 1.95
CA GLY A 58 9.87 6.35 1.52
C GLY A 58 10.88 7.44 1.87
N CYS A 59 11.98 7.05 2.51
CA CYS A 59 12.97 8.00 3.02
C CYS A 59 14.08 8.36 2.01
N TYR A 60 14.00 7.82 0.79
CA TYR A 60 15.08 7.90 -0.19
C TYR A 60 15.04 9.18 -1.02
N ARG A 61 16.22 9.77 -1.18
CA ARG A 61 16.46 10.99 -1.98
C ARG A 61 17.20 10.62 -3.28
N GLU A 62 17.53 11.64 -4.08
CA GLU A 62 18.38 11.46 -5.25
C GLU A 62 19.68 10.70 -4.89
N GLY A 63 20.00 9.67 -5.67
CA GLY A 63 21.15 8.78 -5.43
C GLY A 63 21.03 7.85 -4.23
N GLN A 64 19.84 7.73 -3.62
CA GLN A 64 19.51 6.78 -2.57
C GLN A 64 18.47 5.77 -3.05
N ALA A 65 18.51 4.56 -2.51
CA ALA A 65 17.54 3.49 -2.81
C ALA A 65 17.62 2.40 -1.74
N PRO A 66 16.55 1.60 -1.58
CA PRO A 66 16.58 0.43 -0.70
C PRO A 66 17.74 -0.50 -1.03
N HIS A 67 18.45 -0.98 0.01
CA HIS A 67 19.61 -1.91 -0.08
C HIS A 67 20.82 -1.38 -0.89
N VAL A 68 20.82 -0.12 -1.29
CA VAL A 68 21.95 0.52 -2.01
C VAL A 68 22.60 1.57 -1.10
N LYS A 69 21.86 2.62 -0.78
CA LYS A 69 22.29 3.69 0.11
C LYS A 69 21.07 4.27 0.80
N GLY A 70 20.99 4.12 2.10
CA GLY A 70 19.94 4.73 2.91
C GLY A 70 20.26 6.19 3.27
N PRO A 71 19.26 6.93 3.78
CA PRO A 71 19.43 8.28 4.29
C PRO A 71 20.18 8.29 5.63
N SER A 72 20.76 9.43 5.96
CA SER A 72 21.27 9.73 7.29
C SER A 72 20.13 10.03 8.27
N GLU A 73 20.40 9.96 9.58
CA GLU A 73 19.46 10.37 10.63
C GLU A 73 19.04 11.85 10.48
N ALA A 74 19.95 12.72 10.07
CA ALA A 74 19.66 14.15 9.83
C ALA A 74 18.68 14.34 8.66
N GLU A 75 18.80 13.56 7.58
CA GLU A 75 17.87 13.59 6.45
C GLU A 75 16.49 13.04 6.86
N ILE A 76 16.45 11.98 7.66
CA ILE A 76 15.19 11.44 8.21
C ILE A 76 14.55 12.45 9.18
N LEU A 77 15.31 13.12 10.01
CA LEU A 77 14.80 14.15 10.92
C LEU A 77 14.18 15.33 10.17
N GLU A 78 14.80 15.77 9.07
CA GLU A 78 14.23 16.78 8.17
C GLU A 78 12.90 16.30 7.60
N ASP A 79 12.85 15.09 7.04
CA ASP A 79 11.65 14.49 6.47
C ASP A 79 10.50 14.40 7.48
N LEU A 80 10.77 13.86 8.66
CA LEU A 80 9.77 13.69 9.72
C LEU A 80 9.32 15.03 10.32
N THR A 81 10.21 16.04 10.37
CA THR A 81 9.85 17.39 10.78
C THR A 81 8.87 18.02 9.77
N ILE A 82 9.05 17.77 8.49
CA ILE A 82 8.10 18.21 7.45
C ILE A 82 6.78 17.45 7.58
N ILE A 83 6.83 16.12 7.61
CA ILE A 83 5.65 15.25 7.64
C ILE A 83 4.79 15.54 8.86
N SER A 84 5.38 15.68 10.05
CA SER A 84 4.65 15.88 11.31
C SER A 84 3.84 17.18 11.40
N GLN A 85 4.08 18.14 10.50
CA GLN A 85 3.24 19.34 10.39
C GLN A 85 1.85 19.03 9.81
N TYR A 86 1.68 17.92 9.10
CA TYR A 86 0.47 17.57 8.35
C TYR A 86 -0.10 16.20 8.72
N TRP A 87 0.76 15.23 9.05
CA TRP A 87 0.39 13.85 9.37
C TRP A 87 1.08 13.36 10.63
N ASN A 88 0.30 12.69 11.48
CA ASN A 88 0.81 12.04 12.69
C ASN A 88 0.82 10.50 12.54
N LEU A 89 0.62 9.98 11.34
CA LEU A 89 0.64 8.57 11.02
C LEU A 89 1.38 8.35 9.69
N ILE A 90 2.41 7.52 9.72
CA ILE A 90 3.17 7.13 8.53
C ILE A 90 3.14 5.63 8.31
N ARG A 91 3.32 5.21 7.08
CA ARG A 91 3.51 3.82 6.69
C ARG A 91 4.86 3.66 6.00
N VAL A 92 5.67 2.70 6.46
CA VAL A 92 6.90 2.26 5.81
C VAL A 92 6.76 0.82 5.32
N TYR A 93 7.59 0.40 4.38
CA TYR A 93 7.37 -0.82 3.61
C TYR A 93 8.23 -2.00 4.05
N GLY A 94 9.32 -1.76 4.74
CA GLY A 94 10.26 -2.77 5.20
C GLY A 94 10.57 -2.64 6.69
N SER A 95 11.38 -3.58 7.20
CA SER A 95 11.89 -3.61 8.56
C SER A 95 13.42 -3.67 8.55
N ASP A 96 14.02 -2.97 7.61
CA ASP A 96 15.46 -2.89 7.41
C ASP A 96 16.14 -1.85 8.31
N ASP A 97 17.42 -1.57 8.06
CA ASP A 97 18.20 -0.58 8.82
C ASP A 97 17.66 0.84 8.66
N ASP A 98 17.00 1.15 7.52
CA ASP A 98 16.42 2.45 7.28
C ASP A 98 15.17 2.66 8.13
N SER A 99 14.30 1.66 8.22
CA SER A 99 13.13 1.67 9.10
C SER A 99 13.51 1.75 10.58
N GLU A 100 14.58 1.08 11.00
CA GLU A 100 15.10 1.24 12.37
C GLU A 100 15.57 2.68 12.64
N ARG A 101 16.28 3.30 11.67
CA ARG A 101 16.67 4.72 11.80
C ARG A 101 15.47 5.65 11.89
N VAL A 102 14.41 5.40 11.11
CA VAL A 102 13.17 6.16 11.20
C VAL A 102 12.58 6.09 12.60
N LEU A 103 12.45 4.88 13.17
CA LEU A 103 11.95 4.67 14.53
C LEU A 103 12.81 5.34 15.60
N LYS A 104 14.14 5.24 15.49
CA LYS A 104 15.07 5.93 16.38
C LYS A 104 14.92 7.44 16.32
N VAL A 105 14.85 8.02 15.12
CA VAL A 105 14.67 9.46 14.94
C VAL A 105 13.33 9.93 15.53
N ILE A 106 12.25 9.18 15.34
CA ILE A 106 10.94 9.49 15.96
C ILE A 106 11.08 9.55 17.48
N LYS A 107 11.65 8.50 18.08
CA LYS A 107 11.79 8.36 19.52
C LYS A 107 12.75 9.38 20.13
N ASP A 108 13.93 9.52 19.57
CA ASP A 108 15.01 10.34 20.14
C ASP A 108 14.73 11.85 20.04
N ASN A 109 13.83 12.26 19.13
CA ASN A 109 13.44 13.66 18.93
C ASN A 109 11.98 13.95 19.33
N ASP A 110 11.30 13.02 19.98
CA ASP A 110 9.89 13.17 20.39
C ASP A 110 8.97 13.61 19.23
N ILE A 111 9.21 13.11 18.01
CA ILE A 111 8.41 13.48 16.84
C ILE A 111 6.99 12.91 17.01
N PRO A 112 5.92 13.75 16.92
CA PRO A 112 4.55 13.31 17.18
C PRO A 112 3.96 12.50 16.02
N VAL A 113 4.59 11.37 15.68
CA VAL A 113 4.23 10.48 14.58
C VAL A 113 4.16 9.04 15.07
N LYS A 114 3.13 8.32 14.67
CA LYS A 114 2.98 6.87 14.81
C LYS A 114 3.28 6.18 13.50
N LEU A 115 3.74 4.93 13.56
CA LEU A 115 4.25 4.21 12.39
C LEU A 115 3.56 2.86 12.21
N MET A 116 3.04 2.59 11.00
CA MET A 116 2.71 1.25 10.53
C MET A 116 3.96 0.66 9.89
N LEU A 117 4.51 -0.37 10.52
CA LEU A 117 5.74 -1.03 10.10
C LEU A 117 5.45 -2.05 9.00
N GLY A 118 6.22 -2.05 7.92
CA GLY A 118 6.14 -3.03 6.86
C GLY A 118 7.10 -4.22 7.06
N ILE A 119 6.77 -5.34 6.45
CA ILE A 119 7.66 -6.48 6.23
C ILE A 119 7.69 -6.76 4.74
N TRP A 120 8.79 -6.45 4.07
CA TRP A 120 8.92 -6.68 2.64
C TRP A 120 9.20 -8.15 2.34
N LEU A 121 8.18 -8.85 1.86
CA LEU A 121 8.28 -10.26 1.50
C LEU A 121 8.32 -10.44 -0.02
N ALA A 122 9.13 -11.37 -0.49
CA ALA A 122 9.23 -11.73 -1.90
C ALA A 122 9.04 -13.23 -2.10
N ASN A 123 8.77 -13.64 -3.35
CA ASN A 123 8.57 -15.05 -3.70
C ASN A 123 9.82 -15.89 -3.38
N GLU A 124 9.63 -16.89 -2.53
CA GLU A 124 10.70 -17.77 -2.05
C GLU A 124 10.62 -19.21 -2.57
N THR A 125 9.62 -19.51 -3.43
CA THR A 125 9.30 -20.89 -3.82
C THR A 125 10.46 -21.61 -4.52
N ALA A 126 11.27 -20.88 -5.30
CA ALA A 126 12.39 -21.42 -6.02
C ALA A 126 13.76 -20.83 -5.58
N ASP A 127 13.78 -20.02 -4.53
CA ASP A 127 14.96 -19.26 -4.11
C ASP A 127 15.19 -19.33 -2.59
N THR A 128 16.14 -20.18 -2.19
CA THR A 128 16.51 -20.31 -0.77
C THR A 128 17.08 -19.01 -0.19
N ALA A 129 17.76 -18.18 -0.98
CA ALA A 129 18.28 -16.90 -0.50
C ALA A 129 17.13 -15.94 -0.15
N ARG A 130 16.09 -15.91 -0.97
CA ARG A 130 14.86 -15.14 -0.67
C ARG A 130 14.19 -15.56 0.62
N LYS A 131 14.13 -16.87 0.88
CA LYS A 131 13.60 -17.38 2.14
C LYS A 131 14.40 -16.90 3.37
N ILE A 132 15.72 -16.84 3.26
CA ILE A 132 16.60 -16.33 4.33
C ILE A 132 16.32 -14.83 4.55
N LEU A 133 16.21 -14.05 3.47
CA LEU A 133 15.91 -12.62 3.54
C LEU A 133 14.52 -12.36 4.12
N ASN A 134 13.49 -13.08 3.67
CA ASN A 134 12.15 -12.99 4.24
C ASN A 134 12.13 -13.28 5.73
N GLN A 135 12.86 -14.34 6.17
CA GLN A 135 12.94 -14.69 7.59
C GLN A 135 13.70 -13.63 8.40
N ALA A 136 14.73 -13.02 7.84
CA ALA A 136 15.46 -11.93 8.48
C ALA A 136 14.57 -10.70 8.66
N GLU A 137 13.82 -10.33 7.63
CA GLU A 137 12.85 -9.23 7.65
C GLU A 137 11.79 -9.43 8.74
N VAL A 138 11.18 -10.63 8.80
CA VAL A 138 10.20 -11.01 9.82
C VAL A 138 10.81 -10.93 11.24
N THR A 139 12.02 -11.45 11.42
CA THR A 139 12.68 -11.43 12.73
C THR A 139 12.96 -10.00 13.18
N ARG A 140 13.43 -9.16 12.27
CA ARG A 140 13.71 -7.76 12.54
C ARG A 140 12.46 -6.96 12.85
N SER A 141 11.37 -7.17 12.10
CA SER A 141 10.08 -6.55 12.37
C SER A 141 9.57 -6.85 13.79
N ILE A 142 9.65 -8.09 14.22
CA ILE A 142 9.30 -8.50 15.58
C ILE A 142 10.15 -7.75 16.61
N GLN A 143 11.46 -7.65 16.38
CA GLN A 143 12.37 -6.92 17.25
C GLN A 143 11.99 -5.44 17.31
N LEU A 144 11.85 -4.77 16.17
CA LEU A 144 11.54 -3.35 16.10
C LEU A 144 10.20 -3.03 16.78
N ALA A 145 9.16 -3.84 16.56
CA ALA A 145 7.87 -3.63 17.20
C ALA A 145 7.94 -3.77 18.74
N ASN A 146 8.81 -4.64 19.25
CA ASN A 146 9.01 -4.81 20.69
C ASN A 146 9.92 -3.74 21.31
N ASP A 147 10.89 -3.20 20.54
CA ASP A 147 11.83 -2.16 21.00
C ASP A 147 11.21 -0.74 20.93
N PHE A 148 10.19 -0.56 20.06
CA PHE A 148 9.49 0.71 19.82
C PHE A 148 7.96 0.58 19.99
N PRO A 149 7.47 0.10 21.17
CA PRO A 149 6.05 -0.21 21.37
C PRO A 149 5.15 1.04 21.37
N ASP A 150 5.72 2.22 21.62
CA ASP A 150 4.97 3.47 21.61
C ASP A 150 4.88 4.08 20.20
N GLU A 151 5.83 3.79 19.31
CA GLU A 151 5.90 4.31 17.95
C GLU A 151 5.15 3.43 16.96
N VAL A 152 5.31 2.08 17.07
CA VAL A 152 4.73 1.10 16.15
C VAL A 152 3.28 0.79 16.54
N VAL A 153 2.33 1.17 15.71
CA VAL A 153 0.89 0.98 15.96
C VAL A 153 0.28 -0.22 15.22
N GLY A 154 1.01 -0.82 14.30
CA GLY A 154 0.59 -2.00 13.56
C GLY A 154 1.70 -2.52 12.66
N ILE A 155 1.62 -3.79 12.28
CA ILE A 155 2.57 -4.43 11.36
C ILE A 155 1.82 -4.90 10.13
N ASN A 156 2.36 -4.56 8.96
CA ASN A 156 1.88 -5.00 7.67
C ASN A 156 2.81 -6.08 7.09
N VAL A 157 2.37 -7.35 7.12
CA VAL A 157 3.17 -8.51 6.71
C VAL A 157 2.99 -8.76 5.22
N GLY A 158 3.96 -8.38 4.41
CA GLY A 158 3.90 -8.44 2.94
C GLY A 158 3.17 -7.25 2.33
N ASN A 159 3.55 -6.91 1.11
CA ASN A 159 2.96 -5.86 0.30
C ASN A 159 2.67 -6.40 -1.10
N GLU A 160 1.40 -6.36 -1.56
CA GLU A 160 0.97 -6.88 -2.86
C GLU A 160 1.53 -8.28 -3.18
N SER A 161 1.51 -9.13 -2.16
CA SER A 161 2.12 -10.47 -2.24
C SER A 161 1.16 -11.55 -2.75
N GLN A 162 -0.09 -11.21 -3.07
CA GLN A 162 -1.12 -12.14 -3.53
C GLN A 162 -1.74 -11.76 -4.87
N VAL A 163 -1.82 -10.47 -5.21
CA VAL A 163 -2.40 -10.02 -6.48
C VAL A 163 -1.65 -10.57 -7.69
N TYR A 164 -2.37 -10.88 -8.76
CA TYR A 164 -1.88 -11.71 -9.86
C TYR A 164 -0.73 -11.08 -10.69
N TRP A 165 -0.63 -9.75 -10.72
CA TRP A 165 0.42 -9.06 -11.49
C TRP A 165 1.70 -8.80 -10.70
N SER A 166 1.67 -9.00 -9.39
CA SER A 166 2.80 -8.64 -8.53
C SER A 166 4.03 -9.50 -8.80
N ALA A 167 5.17 -8.85 -8.97
CA ALA A 167 6.47 -9.52 -9.03
C ALA A 167 6.87 -10.15 -7.68
N HIS A 168 6.21 -9.77 -6.60
CA HIS A 168 6.45 -10.27 -5.24
C HIS A 168 5.51 -11.40 -4.85
N LYS A 169 4.60 -11.78 -5.75
CA LYS A 169 3.59 -12.80 -5.48
C LYS A 169 4.19 -14.08 -4.93
N MET A 170 3.71 -14.48 -3.75
CA MET A 170 4.15 -15.69 -3.05
C MET A 170 2.96 -16.63 -2.79
N GLU A 171 3.27 -17.88 -2.40
CA GLU A 171 2.23 -18.83 -2.00
C GLU A 171 1.56 -18.37 -0.69
N SER A 172 0.21 -18.37 -0.66
CA SER A 172 -0.58 -17.96 0.52
C SER A 172 -0.17 -18.68 1.80
N LYS A 173 0.20 -19.98 1.71
CA LYS A 173 0.68 -20.74 2.87
C LYS A 173 1.95 -20.17 3.51
N ASN A 174 2.85 -19.59 2.69
CA ASN A 174 4.08 -18.97 3.18
C ASN A 174 3.78 -17.63 3.83
N LEU A 175 2.89 -16.83 3.24
CA LEU A 175 2.42 -15.59 3.84
C LEU A 175 1.74 -15.84 5.19
N ILE A 176 0.81 -16.79 5.26
CA ILE A 176 0.11 -17.19 6.49
C ILE A 176 1.12 -17.64 7.57
N LYS A 177 2.13 -18.42 7.20
CA LYS A 177 3.19 -18.82 8.13
C LYS A 177 3.89 -17.60 8.75
N TYR A 178 4.23 -16.59 7.95
CA TYR A 178 4.88 -15.38 8.45
C TYR A 178 3.93 -14.52 9.30
N ILE A 179 2.67 -14.39 8.90
CA ILE A 179 1.64 -13.72 9.70
C ILE A 179 1.55 -14.36 11.10
N ARG A 180 1.42 -15.67 11.16
CA ARG A 180 1.36 -16.41 12.43
C ARG A 180 2.64 -16.26 13.26
N GLN A 181 3.80 -16.23 12.63
CA GLN A 181 5.08 -16.02 13.32
C GLN A 181 5.13 -14.62 13.97
N VAL A 182 4.74 -13.57 13.25
CA VAL A 182 4.69 -12.21 13.78
C VAL A 182 3.67 -12.12 14.91
N ARG A 183 2.46 -12.69 14.72
CA ARG A 183 1.40 -12.73 15.72
C ARG A 183 1.86 -13.36 17.04
N ALA A 184 2.61 -14.44 16.97
CA ALA A 184 3.07 -15.16 18.17
C ALA A 184 4.11 -14.39 18.99
N HIS A 185 4.76 -13.34 18.44
CA HIS A 185 5.91 -12.69 19.06
C HIS A 185 5.75 -11.16 19.24
N THR A 186 4.60 -10.59 18.88
CA THR A 186 4.29 -9.16 19.08
C THR A 186 2.90 -8.98 19.69
N SER A 187 2.65 -7.83 20.29
CA SER A 187 1.32 -7.45 20.79
C SER A 187 0.58 -6.47 19.88
N VAL A 188 1.24 -5.89 18.88
CA VAL A 188 0.62 -4.94 17.95
C VAL A 188 -0.31 -5.63 16.96
N PRO A 189 -1.37 -4.94 16.46
CA PRO A 189 -2.25 -5.48 15.42
C PRO A 189 -1.52 -5.80 14.12
N ILE A 190 -1.95 -6.87 13.44
CA ILE A 190 -1.29 -7.43 12.26
C ILE A 190 -2.23 -7.41 11.06
N ALA A 191 -1.70 -6.94 9.94
CA ALA A 191 -2.34 -6.92 8.64
C ALA A 191 -1.46 -7.51 7.54
N THR A 192 -2.01 -7.64 6.35
CA THR A 192 -1.29 -7.65 5.07
C THR A 192 -1.91 -6.64 4.12
N ALA A 193 -1.09 -6.05 3.23
CA ALA A 193 -1.55 -5.13 2.22
C ALA A 193 -1.65 -5.81 0.87
N ASP A 194 -2.77 -5.61 0.20
CA ASP A 194 -2.92 -6.07 -1.18
C ASP A 194 -3.96 -5.23 -1.93
N ASP A 195 -3.97 -5.37 -3.25
CA ASP A 195 -4.91 -4.68 -4.12
C ASP A 195 -6.33 -5.25 -4.00
N TYR A 196 -7.33 -4.41 -4.30
CA TYR A 196 -8.73 -4.81 -4.27
C TYR A 196 -9.04 -6.01 -5.19
N ASN A 197 -8.26 -6.20 -6.26
CA ASN A 197 -8.38 -7.36 -7.17
C ASN A 197 -7.97 -8.68 -6.52
N PHE A 198 -7.29 -8.65 -5.40
CA PHE A 198 -7.09 -9.82 -4.54
C PHE A 198 -8.21 -9.92 -3.49
N TRP A 199 -8.50 -8.84 -2.75
CA TRP A 199 -9.48 -8.86 -1.66
C TRP A 199 -10.89 -9.20 -2.10
N ASN A 200 -11.24 -8.97 -3.37
CA ASN A 200 -12.54 -9.36 -3.94
C ASN A 200 -12.64 -10.83 -4.38
N LYS A 201 -11.61 -11.66 -4.15
CA LYS A 201 -11.58 -13.07 -4.53
C LYS A 201 -11.85 -14.00 -3.37
N PRO A 202 -12.45 -15.18 -3.61
CA PRO A 202 -12.70 -16.18 -2.54
C PRO A 202 -11.43 -16.63 -1.81
N GLU A 203 -10.30 -16.74 -2.50
CA GLU A 203 -9.02 -17.17 -1.93
C GLU A 203 -8.46 -16.18 -0.89
N ALA A 204 -8.90 -14.92 -0.89
CA ALA A 204 -8.48 -13.95 0.10
C ALA A 204 -9.02 -14.25 1.51
N GLN A 205 -10.14 -14.98 1.62
CA GLN A 205 -10.75 -15.30 2.91
C GLN A 205 -9.82 -16.06 3.86
N GLN A 206 -9.00 -16.98 3.33
CA GLN A 206 -8.05 -17.75 4.14
C GLN A 206 -6.97 -16.87 4.77
N ILE A 207 -6.57 -15.78 4.10
CA ILE A 207 -5.61 -14.83 4.64
C ILE A 207 -6.31 -13.86 5.58
N ALA A 208 -7.49 -13.34 5.20
CA ALA A 208 -8.28 -12.45 6.06
C ALA A 208 -8.55 -13.06 7.44
N ALA A 209 -8.77 -14.38 7.51
CA ALA A 209 -8.99 -15.10 8.77
C ALA A 209 -7.77 -15.08 9.72
N GLU A 210 -6.58 -14.75 9.26
CA GLU A 210 -5.36 -14.68 10.07
C GLU A 210 -5.02 -13.26 10.53
N LEU A 211 -5.81 -12.26 10.11
CA LEU A 211 -5.51 -10.85 10.30
C LEU A 211 -6.37 -10.20 11.38
N ASP A 212 -5.86 -9.15 11.98
CA ASP A 212 -6.59 -8.27 12.89
C ASP A 212 -7.36 -7.19 12.11
N TYR A 213 -6.79 -6.73 11.03
CA TYR A 213 -7.33 -5.81 10.03
C TYR A 213 -6.64 -6.08 8.71
N PHE A 214 -7.10 -5.51 7.62
CA PHE A 214 -6.34 -5.57 6.38
C PHE A 214 -6.20 -4.22 5.69
N VAL A 215 -5.20 -4.15 4.83
CA VAL A 215 -4.78 -2.94 4.16
C VAL A 215 -5.13 -3.09 2.68
N LEU A 216 -6.03 -2.21 2.21
CA LEU A 216 -6.57 -2.21 0.86
C LEU A 216 -5.82 -1.18 0.01
N HIS A 217 -5.31 -1.57 -1.15
CA HIS A 217 -4.82 -0.65 -2.16
C HIS A 217 -5.90 -0.39 -3.21
N ALA A 218 -6.10 0.88 -3.56
CA ALA A 218 -7.14 1.30 -4.50
C ALA A 218 -6.67 2.50 -5.34
N TYR A 219 -5.97 2.23 -6.41
CA TYR A 219 -5.48 3.25 -7.34
C TYR A 219 -6.45 3.49 -8.50
N ALA A 220 -7.18 4.60 -8.46
CA ALA A 220 -8.11 4.99 -9.52
C ALA A 220 -7.42 5.14 -10.87
N THR A 221 -6.23 5.76 -10.92
CA THR A 221 -5.43 5.96 -12.14
C THR A 221 -5.03 4.64 -12.81
N TRP A 222 -4.48 3.68 -12.06
CA TRP A 222 -4.12 2.36 -12.57
C TRP A 222 -5.33 1.54 -13.04
N ASN A 223 -6.54 1.92 -12.60
CA ASN A 223 -7.80 1.31 -13.01
C ASN A 223 -8.54 2.13 -14.08
N GLY A 224 -7.84 3.03 -14.77
CA GLY A 224 -8.34 3.78 -15.91
C GLY A 224 -9.46 4.75 -15.56
N GLN A 225 -9.54 5.18 -14.30
CA GLN A 225 -10.52 6.17 -13.90
C GLN A 225 -10.03 7.57 -14.27
N VAL A 226 -10.96 8.41 -14.70
CA VAL A 226 -10.74 9.85 -14.84
C VAL A 226 -10.93 10.54 -13.49
N LEU A 227 -10.37 11.73 -13.34
CA LEU A 227 -10.33 12.43 -12.07
C LEU A 227 -11.71 12.63 -11.42
N GLU A 228 -12.70 13.02 -12.24
CA GLU A 228 -14.08 13.26 -11.80
C GLU A 228 -14.74 12.04 -11.15
N HIS A 229 -14.26 10.86 -11.45
CA HIS A 229 -14.77 9.58 -10.92
C HIS A 229 -13.85 8.93 -9.88
N ALA A 230 -12.64 9.46 -9.68
CA ALA A 230 -11.62 8.81 -8.87
C ALA A 230 -12.06 8.55 -7.43
N VAL A 231 -12.58 9.56 -6.74
CA VAL A 231 -13.04 9.44 -5.34
C VAL A 231 -14.27 8.56 -5.22
N GLN A 232 -15.24 8.68 -6.15
CA GLN A 232 -16.42 7.84 -6.17
C GLN A 232 -16.08 6.38 -6.43
N TRP A 233 -15.14 6.12 -7.35
CA TRP A 233 -14.63 4.78 -7.60
C TRP A 233 -13.95 4.18 -6.37
N THR A 234 -13.09 4.95 -5.71
CA THR A 234 -12.44 4.53 -4.45
C THR A 234 -13.47 4.18 -3.38
N ASP A 235 -14.51 5.02 -3.21
CA ASP A 235 -15.61 4.75 -2.28
C ASP A 235 -16.35 3.45 -2.64
N SER A 236 -16.61 3.20 -3.92
CA SER A 236 -17.30 1.98 -4.38
C SER A 236 -16.46 0.72 -4.14
N VAL A 237 -15.15 0.79 -4.37
CA VAL A 237 -14.20 -0.30 -4.05
C VAL A 237 -14.19 -0.58 -2.55
N TYR A 238 -14.04 0.47 -1.73
CA TYR A 238 -14.08 0.33 -0.28
C TYR A 238 -15.38 -0.32 0.20
N GLN A 239 -16.54 0.12 -0.30
CA GLN A 239 -17.83 -0.42 0.08
C GLN A 239 -18.03 -1.88 -0.35
N ASP A 240 -17.57 -2.26 -1.56
CA ASP A 240 -17.63 -3.65 -2.01
C ASP A 240 -16.81 -4.57 -1.09
N ILE A 241 -15.58 -4.15 -0.74
CA ILE A 241 -14.75 -4.93 0.17
C ILE A 241 -15.33 -4.97 1.58
N ALA A 242 -15.83 -3.83 2.11
CA ALA A 242 -16.48 -3.79 3.42
C ALA A 242 -17.72 -4.69 3.50
N ALA A 243 -18.50 -4.80 2.43
CA ALA A 243 -19.63 -5.71 2.36
C ALA A 243 -19.23 -7.19 2.35
N ARG A 244 -18.04 -7.53 1.83
CA ARG A 244 -17.50 -8.90 1.84
C ARG A 244 -16.92 -9.30 3.19
N TYR A 245 -16.42 -8.33 3.95
CA TYR A 245 -15.74 -8.52 5.23
C TYR A 245 -16.34 -7.61 6.31
N PRO A 246 -17.62 -7.81 6.68
CA PRO A 246 -18.36 -6.87 7.54
C PRO A 246 -17.79 -6.76 8.97
N ASP A 247 -17.06 -7.78 9.41
CA ASP A 247 -16.49 -7.83 10.76
C ASP A 247 -15.00 -7.40 10.80
N MET A 248 -14.43 -7.00 9.63
CA MET A 248 -13.02 -6.62 9.53
C MET A 248 -12.85 -5.11 9.46
N ASN A 249 -11.88 -4.60 10.20
CA ASN A 249 -11.41 -3.23 10.02
C ASN A 249 -10.59 -3.13 8.72
N ILE A 250 -10.95 -2.18 7.86
CA ILE A 250 -10.29 -1.96 6.57
C ILE A 250 -9.58 -0.62 6.62
N VAL A 251 -8.29 -0.63 6.31
CA VAL A 251 -7.44 0.54 6.13
C VAL A 251 -7.18 0.72 4.64
N LEU A 252 -7.31 1.93 4.10
CA LEU A 252 -6.79 2.23 2.78
C LEU A 252 -5.28 2.48 2.89
N GLY A 253 -4.49 1.53 2.42
CA GLY A 253 -3.03 1.54 2.55
C GLY A 253 -2.31 2.33 1.48
N GLU A 254 -2.91 2.39 0.30
CA GLU A 254 -2.36 3.15 -0.81
C GLU A 254 -3.46 3.65 -1.71
N MET A 255 -3.40 4.94 -1.99
CA MET A 255 -4.15 5.66 -2.98
C MET A 255 -3.46 7.00 -3.25
N GLY A 256 -3.51 7.49 -4.45
CA GLY A 256 -2.84 8.73 -4.82
C GLY A 256 -3.19 9.16 -6.23
N TRP A 257 -2.61 10.30 -6.64
CA TRP A 257 -2.69 10.82 -8.00
C TRP A 257 -1.30 11.33 -8.39
N PRO A 258 -0.64 10.76 -9.42
CA PRO A 258 0.71 11.20 -9.81
C PRO A 258 0.63 12.55 -10.53
N THR A 259 1.74 13.28 -10.55
CA THR A 259 1.81 14.58 -11.24
C THR A 259 2.43 14.49 -12.64
N GLU A 260 3.09 13.38 -12.94
CA GLU A 260 3.69 13.11 -14.26
C GLU A 260 3.51 11.62 -14.59
N TYR A 261 3.59 11.28 -15.87
CA TYR A 261 3.65 9.89 -16.37
C TYR A 261 4.27 9.86 -17.77
N ASN A 262 4.73 8.69 -18.18
CA ASN A 262 5.23 8.51 -19.53
C ASN A 262 4.13 7.98 -20.46
N PRO A 263 3.51 8.81 -21.30
CA PRO A 263 2.44 8.38 -22.23
C PRO A 263 2.93 7.43 -23.32
N ASP A 264 4.23 7.37 -23.59
CA ASP A 264 4.84 6.48 -24.59
C ASP A 264 5.17 5.10 -24.03
N ASN A 265 5.08 4.91 -22.71
CA ASN A 265 5.20 3.60 -22.06
C ASN A 265 3.91 2.81 -22.30
N LYS A 266 3.87 2.04 -23.39
CA LYS A 266 2.71 1.28 -23.84
C LYS A 266 2.91 -0.23 -23.63
N GLY A 267 1.81 -0.91 -23.35
CA GLY A 267 1.75 -2.36 -23.18
C GLY A 267 0.80 -2.77 -22.06
N PRO A 268 0.62 -4.08 -21.83
CA PRO A 268 -0.15 -4.59 -20.71
C PRO A 268 0.42 -4.10 -19.37
N GLY A 269 -0.39 -3.46 -18.55
CA GLY A 269 0.02 -2.94 -17.24
C GLY A 269 0.79 -1.61 -17.27
N ALA A 270 1.13 -1.08 -18.45
CA ALA A 270 1.90 0.15 -18.56
C ALA A 270 1.03 1.41 -18.37
N GLU A 271 1.59 2.44 -17.74
CA GLU A 271 0.93 3.71 -17.42
C GLU A 271 0.32 4.40 -18.65
N GLY A 272 1.05 4.50 -19.76
CA GLY A 272 0.55 5.08 -21.00
C GLY A 272 -0.58 4.27 -21.67
N THR A 273 -0.84 3.04 -21.22
CA THR A 273 -2.00 2.24 -21.63
C THR A 273 -3.15 2.38 -20.62
N LEU A 274 -2.85 2.37 -19.33
CA LEU A 274 -3.86 2.33 -18.26
C LEU A 274 -4.42 3.68 -17.90
N PHE A 275 -3.57 4.73 -17.85
CA PHE A 275 -4.03 6.05 -17.44
C PHE A 275 -4.95 6.66 -18.50
N LYS A 276 -6.12 7.14 -18.09
CA LYS A 276 -7.17 7.72 -18.95
C LYS A 276 -7.51 9.16 -18.57
N GLY A 277 -7.24 9.52 -17.32
CA GLY A 277 -7.46 10.87 -16.82
C GLY A 277 -6.28 11.80 -17.07
N GLU A 278 -6.48 13.07 -16.78
CA GLU A 278 -5.42 14.06 -16.73
C GLU A 278 -4.46 13.75 -15.59
N ILE A 279 -3.17 13.81 -15.86
CA ILE A 279 -2.08 13.65 -14.90
C ILE A 279 -1.32 14.97 -14.89
N SER A 280 -1.48 15.73 -13.82
CA SER A 280 -0.90 17.07 -13.64
C SER A 280 -0.88 17.46 -12.17
N LEU A 281 -0.25 18.58 -11.86
CA LEU A 281 -0.29 19.18 -10.53
C LEU A 281 -1.71 19.60 -10.13
N GLU A 282 -2.47 20.14 -11.08
CA GLU A 282 -3.85 20.57 -10.88
C GLU A 282 -4.77 19.36 -10.60
N ALA A 283 -4.58 18.27 -11.32
CA ALA A 283 -5.33 17.04 -11.09
C ALA A 283 -4.98 16.39 -9.72
N GLN A 284 -3.71 16.45 -9.30
CA GLN A 284 -3.32 16.00 -7.96
C GLN A 284 -3.98 16.87 -6.87
N GLU A 285 -4.04 18.20 -7.05
CA GLU A 285 -4.70 19.12 -6.11
C GLU A 285 -6.19 18.75 -5.95
N GLU A 286 -6.92 18.61 -7.05
CA GLU A 286 -8.34 18.25 -7.03
C GLU A 286 -8.57 16.89 -6.37
N PHE A 287 -7.72 15.90 -6.66
CA PHE A 287 -7.78 14.61 -6.01
C PHE A 287 -7.56 14.73 -4.49
N LEU A 288 -6.56 15.50 -4.05
CA LEU A 288 -6.27 15.71 -2.63
C LEU A 288 -7.46 16.34 -1.89
N VAL A 289 -8.11 17.32 -2.48
CA VAL A 289 -9.33 17.94 -1.91
C VAL A 289 -10.43 16.88 -1.77
N GLY A 290 -10.76 16.18 -2.83
CA GLY A 290 -11.86 15.22 -2.83
C GLY A 290 -11.62 14.04 -1.88
N ILE A 291 -10.40 13.50 -1.87
CA ILE A 291 -10.10 12.33 -1.02
C ILE A 291 -10.03 12.70 0.47
N ASN A 292 -9.54 13.89 0.82
CA ASN A 292 -9.54 14.33 2.20
C ASN A 292 -10.96 14.55 2.74
N GLN A 293 -11.87 15.10 1.93
CA GLN A 293 -13.30 15.19 2.28
C GLN A 293 -13.93 13.80 2.48
N TRP A 294 -13.55 12.83 1.62
CA TRP A 294 -13.99 11.45 1.77
C TRP A 294 -13.48 10.81 3.07
N ILE A 295 -12.20 10.99 3.42
CA ILE A 295 -11.61 10.49 4.68
C ILE A 295 -12.35 11.09 5.88
N ASP A 296 -12.57 12.40 5.87
CA ASP A 296 -13.27 13.11 6.97
C ASP A 296 -14.73 12.62 7.12
N LYS A 297 -15.40 12.30 6.03
CA LYS A 297 -16.76 11.75 6.06
C LYS A 297 -16.80 10.29 6.51
N ARG A 298 -15.89 9.45 6.01
CA ARG A 298 -15.89 8.00 6.25
C ARG A 298 -15.20 7.60 7.54
N GLN A 299 -14.28 8.43 8.05
CA GLN A 299 -13.46 8.12 9.20
C GLN A 299 -12.67 6.80 9.07
N VAL A 300 -12.28 6.45 7.85
CA VAL A 300 -11.44 5.29 7.51
C VAL A 300 -9.98 5.71 7.59
N THR A 301 -9.17 4.96 8.33
CA THR A 301 -7.73 5.19 8.34
C THR A 301 -7.16 4.99 6.93
N THR A 302 -6.51 6.01 6.41
CA THR A 302 -6.09 6.08 5.01
C THR A 302 -4.66 6.63 4.92
N PHE A 303 -3.83 5.99 4.11
CA PHE A 303 -2.48 6.44 3.80
C PHE A 303 -2.46 6.97 2.35
N LEU A 304 -2.18 8.24 2.19
CA LEU A 304 -1.90 8.80 0.88
C LEU A 304 -0.57 8.26 0.35
N PHE A 305 -0.52 7.90 -0.90
CA PHE A 305 0.68 7.53 -1.60
C PHE A 305 1.11 8.71 -2.49
N GLU A 306 2.17 9.47 -2.16
CA GLU A 306 3.08 9.31 -1.02
C GLU A 306 3.66 10.66 -0.56
N ALA A 307 4.52 10.69 0.45
CA ALA A 307 5.07 11.93 0.99
C ALA A 307 5.97 12.65 -0.03
N PHE A 308 6.96 11.97 -0.54
CA PHE A 308 7.99 12.54 -1.41
C PHE A 308 8.07 11.80 -2.74
N ASP A 309 8.41 12.52 -3.80
CA ASP A 309 8.84 11.88 -5.05
C ASP A 309 10.09 11.04 -4.79
N GLU A 310 10.13 9.86 -5.41
CA GLU A 310 11.22 8.90 -5.20
C GLU A 310 11.89 8.51 -6.53
N PRO A 311 13.01 9.16 -6.91
CA PRO A 311 13.69 8.96 -8.21
C PRO A 311 14.16 7.52 -8.48
N TRP A 312 14.38 6.72 -7.44
CA TRP A 312 14.80 5.32 -7.56
C TRP A 312 13.69 4.38 -8.06
N LYS A 313 12.44 4.76 -7.88
CA LYS A 313 11.28 3.95 -8.31
C LYS A 313 11.16 3.84 -9.83
N GLY A 314 10.33 2.92 -10.28
CA GLY A 314 10.06 2.73 -11.71
C GLY A 314 11.27 2.31 -12.54
N GLY A 315 12.35 1.79 -11.92
CA GLY A 315 13.60 1.39 -12.59
C GLY A 315 14.76 2.39 -12.43
N GLY A 316 14.59 3.43 -11.60
CA GLY A 316 15.65 4.39 -11.27
C GLY A 316 16.18 5.16 -12.47
N GLU A 317 17.50 5.33 -12.54
CA GLU A 317 18.19 6.07 -13.64
C GLU A 317 18.06 5.39 -15.00
N HIS A 318 17.66 4.11 -15.05
CA HIS A 318 17.54 3.33 -16.28
C HIS A 318 16.20 3.56 -17.01
N THR A 319 15.30 4.34 -16.45
CA THR A 319 13.97 4.65 -16.99
C THR A 319 13.81 6.15 -17.24
N PRO A 320 12.87 6.55 -18.12
CA PRO A 320 12.59 7.95 -18.36
C PRO A 320 12.29 8.71 -17.05
N PRO A 321 12.70 9.98 -16.93
CA PRO A 321 12.48 10.74 -15.70
C PRO A 321 11.00 10.95 -15.38
N ASN A 322 10.12 10.96 -16.36
CA ASN A 322 8.68 11.16 -16.22
C ASN A 322 7.86 9.87 -15.99
N VAL A 323 8.49 8.76 -15.60
CA VAL A 323 7.73 7.54 -15.21
C VAL A 323 6.90 7.83 -13.96
N ALA A 324 5.62 7.49 -13.97
CA ALA A 324 4.66 7.82 -12.92
C ALA A 324 5.10 7.39 -11.52
N GLU A 325 5.76 6.25 -11.41
CA GLU A 325 6.27 5.72 -10.12
C GLU A 325 7.22 6.68 -9.38
N LYS A 326 7.77 7.69 -10.06
CA LYS A 326 8.66 8.69 -9.48
C LYS A 326 7.93 9.94 -8.99
N HIS A 327 6.62 10.10 -9.28
CA HIS A 327 5.91 11.38 -9.19
C HIS A 327 4.60 11.33 -8.38
N TRP A 328 4.48 10.40 -7.45
CA TRP A 328 3.33 10.29 -6.57
C TRP A 328 3.38 11.24 -5.37
N GLY A 329 4.57 11.70 -5.01
CA GLY A 329 4.79 12.55 -3.84
C GLY A 329 3.93 13.82 -3.84
N VAL A 330 3.54 14.29 -2.66
CA VAL A 330 2.98 15.64 -2.46
C VAL A 330 4.08 16.68 -2.25
N PHE A 331 5.29 16.21 -2.00
CA PHE A 331 6.53 16.97 -2.04
C PHE A 331 7.44 16.41 -3.15
N TYR A 332 8.28 17.27 -3.71
CA TYR A 332 9.35 16.83 -4.60
C TYR A 332 10.44 16.07 -3.83
N GLU A 333 11.33 15.38 -4.55
CA GLU A 333 12.49 14.64 -3.99
C GLU A 333 13.44 15.53 -3.15
N ASN A 334 13.45 16.83 -3.39
CA ASN A 334 14.22 17.82 -2.64
C ASN A 334 13.46 18.38 -1.42
N ARG A 335 12.32 17.78 -1.05
CA ARG A 335 11.48 18.13 0.09
C ARG A 335 10.73 19.46 -0.03
N THR A 336 10.77 20.11 -1.17
CA THR A 336 9.90 21.27 -1.41
C THR A 336 8.47 20.83 -1.71
N PRO A 337 7.45 21.47 -1.11
CA PRO A 337 6.06 21.07 -1.37
C PRO A 337 5.68 21.40 -2.82
N LYS A 338 5.00 20.46 -3.48
CA LYS A 338 4.43 20.70 -4.81
C LYS A 338 3.37 21.80 -4.77
N PRO A 339 3.17 22.55 -5.87
CA PRO A 339 2.09 23.54 -5.98
C PRO A 339 0.71 22.96 -5.62
N SER A 340 0.39 21.76 -6.09
CA SER A 340 -0.83 21.02 -5.77
C SER A 340 -1.09 20.91 -4.25
N PHE A 341 -0.08 20.55 -3.48
CA PHE A 341 -0.19 20.43 -2.04
C PHE A 341 -0.30 21.78 -1.33
N LYS A 342 0.46 22.79 -1.78
CA LYS A 342 0.35 24.17 -1.25
C LYS A 342 -1.07 24.72 -1.44
N ASN A 343 -1.64 24.56 -2.62
CA ASN A 343 -2.98 25.04 -2.93
C ASN A 343 -4.04 24.29 -2.11
N TYR A 344 -3.91 22.95 -2.00
CA TYR A 344 -4.76 22.14 -1.12
C TYR A 344 -4.75 22.68 0.32
N LEU A 345 -3.59 22.98 0.90
CA LEU A 345 -3.49 23.51 2.27
C LEU A 345 -4.19 24.87 2.41
N ILE A 346 -4.08 25.75 1.41
CA ILE A 346 -4.78 27.05 1.40
C ILE A 346 -6.30 26.84 1.38
N SER A 347 -6.78 25.95 0.53
CA SER A 347 -8.21 25.62 0.41
C SER A 347 -8.76 25.07 1.71
N ALA A 348 -8.05 24.12 2.32
CA ALA A 348 -8.47 23.47 3.58
C ALA A 348 -8.54 24.45 4.78
N THR A 349 -7.79 25.57 4.75
CA THR A 349 -7.85 26.61 5.78
C THR A 349 -8.98 27.62 5.60
N GLN A 350 -9.60 27.66 4.41
CA GLN A 350 -10.67 28.60 4.05
C GLN A 350 -12.07 28.01 4.18
N GLU A 351 -12.21 26.69 4.38
CA GLU A 351 -13.52 26.10 4.65
C GLU A 351 -14.01 26.55 6.04
N PRO A 352 -15.25 27.04 6.18
CA PRO A 352 -15.82 27.42 7.48
C PRO A 352 -15.93 26.19 8.37
N LYS A 353 -15.39 26.31 9.59
CA LYS A 353 -15.47 25.29 10.63
C LYS A 353 -16.91 24.99 11.07
#